data_24a274903fae8e4afe493357aebfef46
#
_entry.id   24a274903fae8e4afe493357aebfef46
#
_cell.length_a   1.000
_cell.length_b   1.000
_cell.length_c   1.000
_cell.angle_alpha   90.00
_cell.angle_beta   90.00
_cell.angle_gamma   90.00
#
_symmetry.space_group_name_H-M   'P 1'
#
loop_
_entity.id
_entity.type
_entity.pdbx_description
1 polymer ?
#
loop_
_entity_poly.entity_id
_entity_poly.type
_entity_poly.pdbx_seq_one_letter_code
_entity_poly.pdbx_strand_id
1 'polypeptide(L)'
;MIRDLNHDDLPQLLELAREMHRTGVYAAYPMDEARVAFILTRLIEVPEALSIGYEIRNELVGAFVGEIVQDLWIDVQIAVDHAFYVREADRGSRAGVMLLRAFEKWAHENAADVLRPVVYAGVDNQSVSNVLQRMGYESAGTVHKKEAA
;
A
#
# COMPACT_ATOMS: atom_id res chain seq x y z
N MET A 1 -14.73 7.06 -1.63
CA MET A 1 -15.24 6.35 -0.43
C MET A 1 -14.37 5.14 -0.13
N ILE A 2 -13.99 4.94 1.12
CA ILE A 2 -13.25 3.74 1.56
C ILE A 2 -14.22 2.56 1.66
N ARG A 3 -13.82 1.41 1.16
CA ARG A 3 -14.50 0.12 1.35
C ARG A 3 -13.52 -1.05 1.32
N ASP A 4 -13.95 -2.17 1.86
CA ASP A 4 -13.20 -3.41 1.73
C ASP A 4 -13.16 -3.86 0.27
N LEU A 5 -12.03 -4.47 -0.09
CA LEU A 5 -11.84 -5.11 -1.39
C LEU A 5 -12.40 -6.53 -1.38
N ASN A 6 -12.85 -6.97 -2.54
CA ASN A 6 -13.35 -8.32 -2.76
C ASN A 6 -12.81 -8.87 -4.10
N HIS A 7 -13.17 -10.10 -4.44
CA HIS A 7 -12.67 -10.76 -5.66
C HIS A 7 -13.06 -10.05 -6.96
N ASP A 8 -14.19 -9.36 -6.98
CA ASP A 8 -14.66 -8.63 -8.17
C ASP A 8 -13.80 -7.40 -8.47
N ASP A 9 -13.02 -6.94 -7.48
CA ASP A 9 -12.09 -5.82 -7.64
C ASP A 9 -10.77 -6.20 -8.31
N LEU A 10 -10.48 -7.50 -8.45
CA LEU A 10 -9.18 -7.98 -8.92
C LEU A 10 -8.76 -7.38 -10.28
N PRO A 11 -9.65 -7.25 -11.28
CA PRO A 11 -9.26 -6.58 -12.54
C PRO A 11 -8.79 -5.14 -12.35
N GLN A 12 -9.50 -4.34 -11.55
CA GLN A 12 -9.13 -2.95 -11.27
C GLN A 12 -7.86 -2.86 -10.41
N LEU A 13 -7.68 -3.78 -9.45
CA LEU A 13 -6.45 -3.87 -8.66
C LEU A 13 -5.23 -4.19 -9.52
N LEU A 14 -5.37 -5.06 -10.51
CA LEU A 14 -4.29 -5.36 -11.46
C LEU A 14 -3.94 -4.14 -12.33
N GLU A 15 -4.90 -3.33 -12.72
CA GLU A 15 -4.62 -2.06 -13.41
C GLU A 15 -3.81 -1.10 -12.52
N LEU A 16 -4.21 -0.93 -11.26
CA LEU A 16 -3.44 -0.13 -10.31
C LEU A 16 -2.03 -0.69 -10.08
N ALA A 17 -1.89 -2.01 -10.00
CA ALA A 17 -0.60 -2.67 -9.84
C ALA A 17 0.31 -2.46 -11.06
N ARG A 18 -0.24 -2.54 -12.28
CA ARG A 18 0.51 -2.26 -13.51
C ARG A 18 1.00 -0.81 -13.55
N GLU A 19 0.15 0.14 -13.19
CA GLU A 19 0.51 1.55 -13.13
C GLU A 19 1.60 1.81 -12.07
N MET A 20 1.44 1.26 -10.87
CA MET A 20 2.43 1.36 -9.80
C MET A 20 3.78 0.76 -10.23
N HIS A 21 3.77 -0.42 -10.86
CA HIS A 21 4.98 -1.08 -11.32
C HIS A 21 5.69 -0.28 -12.41
N ARG A 22 4.95 0.18 -13.43
CA ARG A 22 5.48 0.96 -14.56
C ARG A 22 6.20 2.22 -14.12
N THR A 23 5.73 2.84 -13.05
CA THR A 23 6.26 4.10 -12.52
C THR A 23 7.21 3.91 -11.33
N GLY A 24 7.42 2.67 -10.90
CA GLY A 24 8.19 2.32 -9.71
C GLY A 24 9.67 2.10 -9.97
N VAL A 25 10.42 1.89 -8.88
CA VAL A 25 11.88 1.69 -8.91
C VAL A 25 12.32 0.37 -9.57
N TYR A 26 11.39 -0.57 -9.77
CA TYR A 26 11.62 -1.86 -10.43
C TYR A 26 10.99 -1.97 -11.81
N ALA A 27 10.63 -0.84 -12.43
CA ALA A 27 9.95 -0.82 -13.73
C ALA A 27 10.72 -1.51 -14.87
N ALA A 28 12.05 -1.63 -14.75
CA ALA A 28 12.89 -2.32 -15.72
C ALA A 28 12.69 -3.85 -15.76
N TYR A 29 12.11 -4.42 -14.69
CA TYR A 29 11.79 -5.84 -14.62
C TYR A 29 10.34 -6.09 -15.02
N PRO A 30 10.03 -7.17 -15.74
CA PRO A 30 8.64 -7.48 -16.08
C PRO A 30 7.83 -7.83 -14.84
N MET A 31 6.59 -7.34 -14.76
CA MET A 31 5.65 -7.72 -13.70
C MET A 31 5.11 -9.13 -13.97
N ASP A 32 5.16 -9.99 -12.96
CA ASP A 32 4.50 -11.29 -12.97
C ASP A 32 3.04 -11.13 -12.55
N GLU A 33 2.15 -10.89 -13.51
CA GLU A 33 0.73 -10.62 -13.24
C GLU A 33 0.01 -11.78 -12.55
N ALA A 34 0.34 -13.02 -12.91
CA ALA A 34 -0.26 -14.19 -12.27
C ALA A 34 0.11 -14.26 -10.78
N ARG A 35 1.36 -13.96 -10.46
CA ARG A 35 1.85 -13.90 -9.07
C ARG A 35 1.17 -12.76 -8.30
N VAL A 36 1.07 -11.58 -8.89
CA VAL A 36 0.40 -10.43 -8.26
C VAL A 36 -1.07 -10.75 -8.00
N ALA A 37 -1.78 -11.30 -8.98
CA ALA A 37 -3.17 -11.73 -8.82
C ALA A 37 -3.33 -12.75 -7.69
N PHE A 38 -2.44 -13.75 -7.61
CA PHE A 38 -2.44 -14.75 -6.54
C PHE A 38 -2.26 -14.11 -5.16
N ILE A 39 -1.27 -13.21 -5.01
CA ILE A 39 -0.98 -12.53 -3.73
C ILE A 39 -2.16 -11.65 -3.31
N LEU A 40 -2.71 -10.84 -4.22
CA LEU A 40 -3.85 -9.97 -3.93
C LEU A 40 -5.08 -10.78 -3.52
N THR A 41 -5.36 -11.88 -4.22
CA THR A 41 -6.45 -12.79 -3.86
C THR A 41 -6.27 -13.33 -2.44
N ARG A 42 -5.07 -13.80 -2.12
CA ARG A 42 -4.77 -14.31 -0.77
C ARG A 42 -4.97 -13.26 0.31
N LEU A 43 -4.51 -12.03 0.08
CA LEU A 43 -4.64 -10.94 1.06
C LEU A 43 -6.11 -10.48 1.23
N ILE A 44 -6.92 -10.55 0.18
CA ILE A 44 -8.37 -10.29 0.26
C ILE A 44 -9.08 -11.38 1.10
N GLU A 45 -8.62 -12.63 1.01
CA GLU A 45 -9.22 -13.76 1.71
C GLU A 45 -8.80 -13.88 3.19
N VAL A 46 -7.67 -13.28 3.58
CA VAL A 46 -7.16 -13.36 4.94
C VAL A 46 -7.84 -12.30 5.82
N PRO A 47 -8.65 -12.70 6.82
CA PRO A 47 -9.39 -11.76 7.66
C PRO A 47 -8.49 -10.80 8.47
N GLU A 48 -7.28 -11.25 8.79
CA GLU A 48 -6.30 -10.49 9.56
C GLU A 48 -5.55 -9.44 8.73
N ALA A 49 -5.59 -9.54 7.39
CA ALA A 49 -4.99 -8.56 6.50
C ALA A 49 -5.92 -7.35 6.30
N LEU A 50 -5.33 -6.20 6.06
CA LEU A 50 -6.05 -5.04 5.57
C LEU A 50 -6.08 -5.05 4.05
N SER A 51 -7.26 -5.08 3.45
CA SER A 51 -7.42 -4.97 2.01
C SER A 51 -8.57 -3.99 1.73
N ILE A 52 -8.23 -2.73 1.48
CA ILE A 52 -9.18 -1.65 1.27
C ILE A 52 -8.90 -0.88 0.00
N GLY A 53 -9.96 -0.32 -0.57
CA GLY A 53 -9.91 0.54 -1.73
C GLY A 53 -10.59 1.88 -1.51
N TYR A 54 -10.16 2.88 -2.25
CA TYR A 54 -10.86 4.15 -2.36
C TYR A 54 -11.56 4.22 -3.72
N GLU A 55 -12.87 4.37 -3.68
CA GLU A 55 -13.72 4.35 -4.85
C GLU A 55 -14.30 5.73 -5.14
N ILE A 56 -14.30 6.13 -6.43
CA ILE A 56 -14.95 7.32 -6.96
C ILE A 56 -15.81 6.88 -8.16
N ARG A 57 -17.12 7.11 -8.11
CA ARG A 57 -18.06 6.81 -9.22
C ARG A 57 -17.96 5.35 -9.71
N ASN A 58 -17.89 4.42 -8.77
CA ASN A 58 -17.74 2.98 -9.03
C ASN A 58 -16.40 2.57 -9.67
N GLU A 59 -15.41 3.46 -9.67
CA GLU A 59 -14.05 3.13 -10.10
C GLU A 59 -13.11 3.12 -8.90
N LEU A 60 -12.27 2.10 -8.83
CA LEU A 60 -11.22 2.00 -7.83
C LEU A 60 -10.05 2.89 -8.24
N VAL A 61 -9.84 3.98 -7.50
CA VAL A 61 -8.81 4.97 -7.81
C VAL A 61 -7.56 4.83 -6.94
N GLY A 62 -7.63 4.02 -5.89
CA GLY A 62 -6.50 3.71 -5.02
C GLY A 62 -6.78 2.52 -4.13
N ALA A 63 -5.73 1.92 -3.62
CA ALA A 63 -5.81 0.78 -2.72
C ALA A 63 -4.70 0.80 -1.67
N PHE A 64 -4.99 0.17 -0.54
CA PHE A 64 -4.02 -0.13 0.51
C PHE A 64 -4.19 -1.60 0.90
N VAL A 65 -3.09 -2.33 0.85
CA VAL A 65 -3.03 -3.72 1.27
C VAL A 65 -1.89 -3.86 2.27
N GLY A 66 -2.19 -4.41 3.43
CA GLY A 66 -1.20 -4.53 4.51
C GLY A 66 -1.50 -5.65 5.48
N GLU A 67 -0.56 -5.89 6.36
CA GLU A 67 -0.69 -6.87 7.45
C GLU A 67 0.08 -6.43 8.68
N ILE A 68 -0.14 -7.11 9.79
CA ILE A 68 0.65 -6.94 11.02
C ILE A 68 1.65 -8.09 11.10
N VAL A 69 2.92 -7.74 11.25
CA VAL A 69 4.02 -8.70 11.36
C VAL A 69 4.71 -8.57 12.72
N GLN A 70 5.17 -9.69 13.25
CA GLN A 70 6.05 -9.71 14.41
C GLN A 70 7.47 -9.32 13.98
N ASP A 71 8.08 -8.36 14.68
CA ASP A 71 9.50 -8.07 14.46
C ASP A 71 10.38 -9.28 14.83
N LEU A 72 11.50 -9.46 14.09
CA LEU A 72 12.37 -10.61 14.27
C LEU A 72 13.23 -10.53 15.54
N TRP A 73 13.48 -9.33 16.06
CA TRP A 73 14.46 -9.10 17.12
C TRP A 73 13.85 -8.63 18.43
N ILE A 74 12.70 -8.01 18.36
CA ILE A 74 12.03 -7.42 19.52
C ILE A 74 10.56 -7.86 19.56
N ASP A 75 9.97 -7.84 20.74
CA ASP A 75 8.55 -8.18 20.93
C ASP A 75 7.67 -6.98 20.58
N VAL A 76 7.57 -6.72 19.29
CA VAL A 76 6.80 -5.59 18.72
C VAL A 76 6.00 -6.05 17.50
N GLN A 77 4.73 -5.70 17.47
CA GLN A 77 3.83 -5.91 16.33
C GLN A 77 3.86 -4.69 15.42
N ILE A 78 4.24 -4.89 14.16
CA ILE A 78 4.40 -3.82 13.18
C ILE A 78 3.35 -3.94 12.09
N ALA A 79 2.53 -2.90 11.92
CA ALA A 79 1.64 -2.78 10.78
C ALA A 79 2.43 -2.27 9.57
N VAL A 80 2.45 -3.07 8.50
CA VAL A 80 3.20 -2.80 7.27
C VAL A 80 2.27 -2.77 6.07
N ASP A 81 2.67 -2.03 5.03
CA ASP A 81 2.04 -2.08 3.72
C ASP A 81 2.76 -3.09 2.81
N HIS A 82 1.98 -3.80 2.01
CA HIS A 82 2.46 -4.54 0.84
C HIS A 82 2.27 -3.73 -0.43
N ALA A 83 1.19 -2.94 -0.48
CA ALA A 83 0.93 -1.98 -1.54
C ALA A 83 0.10 -0.81 -1.01
N PHE A 84 0.53 0.38 -1.32
CA PHE A 84 -0.23 1.62 -1.16
C PHE A 84 -0.06 2.44 -2.43
N TYR A 85 -1.15 2.64 -3.14
CA TYR A 85 -1.12 3.36 -4.40
C TYR A 85 -2.41 4.12 -4.66
N VAL A 86 -2.27 5.32 -5.22
CA VAL A 86 -3.37 6.11 -5.77
C VAL A 86 -3.05 6.38 -7.24
N ARG A 87 -4.00 6.13 -8.11
CA ARG A 87 -3.91 6.34 -9.55
C ARG A 87 -3.43 7.76 -9.85
N GLU A 88 -2.51 7.90 -10.79
CA GLU A 88 -1.88 9.18 -11.10
C GLU A 88 -2.89 10.30 -11.38
N ALA A 89 -3.94 9.98 -12.15
CA ALA A 89 -5.00 10.91 -12.49
C ALA A 89 -5.80 11.44 -11.27
N ASP A 90 -5.77 10.73 -10.15
CA ASP A 90 -6.51 11.05 -8.92
C ASP A 90 -5.62 11.53 -7.77
N ARG A 91 -4.33 11.74 -8.04
CA ARG A 91 -3.41 12.34 -7.07
C ARG A 91 -3.80 13.79 -6.80
N GLY A 92 -3.61 14.21 -5.55
CA GLY A 92 -4.12 15.49 -5.05
C GLY A 92 -5.56 15.42 -4.56
N SER A 93 -6.26 14.31 -4.80
CA SER A 93 -7.55 14.03 -4.16
C SER A 93 -7.37 13.61 -2.70
N ARG A 94 -8.49 13.37 -2.01
CA ARG A 94 -8.48 12.89 -0.62
C ARG A 94 -8.11 11.40 -0.48
N ALA A 95 -8.03 10.66 -1.59
CA ALA A 95 -7.89 9.20 -1.58
C ALA A 95 -6.71 8.71 -0.75
N GLY A 96 -5.52 9.26 -0.98
CA GLY A 96 -4.30 8.84 -0.26
C GLY A 96 -4.39 9.06 1.25
N VAL A 97 -4.85 10.23 1.67
CA VAL A 97 -5.00 10.54 3.11
C VAL A 97 -6.07 9.66 3.75
N MET A 98 -7.16 9.39 3.05
CA MET A 98 -8.24 8.54 3.57
C MET A 98 -7.79 7.08 3.70
N LEU A 99 -7.03 6.57 2.74
CA LEU A 99 -6.44 5.22 2.83
C LEU A 99 -5.47 5.10 4.00
N LEU A 100 -4.59 6.08 4.20
CA LEU A 100 -3.66 6.11 5.33
C LEU A 100 -4.39 6.19 6.68
N ARG A 101 -5.43 7.00 6.80
CA ARG A 101 -6.24 7.06 8.03
C ARG A 101 -6.97 5.75 8.31
N ALA A 102 -7.46 5.09 7.28
CA ALA A 102 -8.08 3.77 7.44
C ALA A 102 -7.05 2.72 7.89
N PHE A 103 -5.83 2.78 7.35
CA PHE A 103 -4.71 1.96 7.81
C PHE A 103 -4.37 2.23 9.29
N GLU A 104 -4.26 3.49 9.71
CA GLU A 104 -4.01 3.84 11.12
C GLU A 104 -5.10 3.29 12.04
N LYS A 105 -6.36 3.49 11.66
CA LYS A 105 -7.49 2.98 12.43
C LYS A 105 -7.43 1.46 12.58
N TRP A 106 -7.24 0.75 11.47
CA TRP A 106 -7.12 -0.70 11.48
C TRP A 106 -5.95 -1.20 12.33
N ALA A 107 -4.79 -0.56 12.22
CA ALA A 107 -3.61 -0.91 13.00
C ALA A 107 -3.84 -0.78 14.50
N HIS A 108 -4.50 0.30 14.94
CA HIS A 108 -4.89 0.50 16.32
C HIS A 108 -5.90 -0.54 16.80
N GLU A 109 -6.92 -0.84 16.00
CA GLU A 109 -7.95 -1.84 16.33
C GLU A 109 -7.37 -3.26 16.45
N ASN A 110 -6.25 -3.52 15.79
CA ASN A 110 -5.56 -4.82 15.79
C ASN A 110 -4.28 -4.82 16.66
N ALA A 111 -4.15 -3.86 17.57
CA ALA A 111 -3.09 -3.79 18.58
C ALA A 111 -1.66 -3.76 17.99
N ALA A 112 -1.46 -3.11 16.85
CA ALA A 112 -0.12 -2.85 16.36
C ALA A 112 0.60 -1.85 17.28
N ASP A 113 1.86 -2.11 17.57
CA ASP A 113 2.71 -1.23 18.38
C ASP A 113 3.33 -0.12 17.53
N VAL A 114 3.63 -0.43 16.27
CA VAL A 114 4.29 0.47 15.31
C VAL A 114 3.58 0.40 13.96
N LEU A 115 3.43 1.54 13.30
CA LEU A 115 2.95 1.66 11.94
C LEU A 115 4.12 2.04 11.02
N ARG A 116 4.42 1.23 10.02
CA ARG A 116 5.58 1.39 9.15
C ARG A 116 5.21 1.30 7.67
N PRO A 117 4.52 2.30 7.11
CA PRO A 117 4.35 2.40 5.66
C PRO A 117 5.68 2.73 4.99
N VAL A 118 5.94 2.15 3.81
CA VAL A 118 7.17 2.33 3.06
C VAL A 118 6.94 3.20 1.83
N VAL A 119 7.83 4.16 1.59
CA VAL A 119 7.75 5.11 0.48
C VAL A 119 8.94 4.90 -0.45
N TYR A 120 8.83 3.97 -1.42
CA TYR A 120 9.84 3.78 -2.44
C TYR A 120 9.27 3.36 -3.81
N ALA A 121 8.01 3.57 -4.02
CA ALA A 121 7.37 3.23 -5.30
C ALA A 121 7.94 4.00 -6.52
N GLY A 122 8.69 5.07 -6.28
CA GLY A 122 9.43 5.79 -7.32
C GLY A 122 8.71 7.01 -7.86
N VAL A 123 7.40 7.09 -7.70
CA VAL A 123 6.62 8.23 -8.18
C VAL A 123 6.21 9.09 -7.01
N ASP A 124 6.60 10.37 -7.08
CA ASP A 124 6.21 11.39 -6.11
C ASP A 124 6.45 11.01 -4.64
N ASN A 125 7.56 10.28 -4.38
CA ASN A 125 7.94 9.84 -3.03
C ASN A 125 7.99 11.00 -2.03
N GLN A 126 8.43 12.19 -2.47
CA GLN A 126 8.53 13.36 -1.61
C GLN A 126 7.14 13.85 -1.15
N SER A 127 6.15 13.87 -2.02
CA SER A 127 4.77 14.25 -1.66
C SER A 127 4.17 13.27 -0.65
N VAL A 128 4.38 11.98 -0.83
CA VAL A 128 3.91 10.95 0.12
C VAL A 128 4.62 11.10 1.46
N SER A 129 5.94 11.29 1.46
CA SER A 129 6.72 11.56 2.68
C SER A 129 6.22 12.81 3.41
N ASN A 130 5.91 13.88 2.70
CA ASN A 130 5.37 15.10 3.28
C ASN A 130 4.00 14.88 3.94
N VAL A 131 3.14 14.08 3.33
CA VAL A 131 1.85 13.69 3.93
C VAL A 131 2.06 12.89 5.20
N LEU A 132 2.92 11.89 5.17
CA LEU A 132 3.24 11.06 6.34
C LEU A 132 3.80 11.91 7.49
N GLN A 133 4.74 12.82 7.23
CA GLN A 133 5.28 13.72 8.24
C GLN A 133 4.19 14.59 8.88
N ARG A 134 3.27 15.13 8.08
CA ARG A 134 2.11 15.90 8.59
C ARG A 134 1.15 15.05 9.42
N MET A 135 1.11 13.74 9.20
CA MET A 135 0.33 12.79 9.98
C MET A 135 1.07 12.29 11.23
N GLY A 136 2.29 12.76 11.49
CA GLY A 136 3.08 12.43 12.67
C GLY A 136 4.08 11.29 12.49
N TYR A 137 4.27 10.79 11.27
CA TYR A 137 5.31 9.81 10.98
C TYR A 137 6.68 10.47 10.91
N GLU A 138 7.71 9.76 11.35
CA GLU A 138 9.12 10.14 11.18
C GLU A 138 9.82 9.17 10.23
N SER A 139 10.84 9.63 9.53
CA SER A 139 11.65 8.77 8.68
C SER A 139 12.51 7.85 9.54
N ALA A 140 12.36 6.53 9.36
CA ALA A 140 13.08 5.51 10.13
C ALA A 140 14.31 4.95 9.39
N GLY A 141 14.57 5.39 8.17
CA GLY A 141 15.70 4.91 7.38
C GLY A 141 15.53 5.15 5.88
N THR A 142 16.44 4.57 5.11
CA THR A 142 16.42 4.62 3.65
C THR A 142 16.61 3.23 3.06
N VAL A 143 16.05 3.02 1.85
CA VAL A 143 16.24 1.80 1.07
C VAL A 143 17.20 2.10 -0.08
N HIS A 144 18.20 1.25 -0.26
CA HIS A 144 19.18 1.35 -1.31
C HIS A 144 19.11 0.12 -2.20
N LYS A 145 19.27 0.29 -3.51
CA LYS A 145 19.36 -0.84 -4.45
C LYS A 145 20.55 -0.69 -5.38
N LYS A 146 21.04 -1.83 -5.85
CA LYS A 146 22.05 -1.94 -6.89
C LYS A 146 21.72 -3.15 -7.73
N GLU A 147 21.82 -3.04 -9.05
CA GLU A 147 21.69 -4.19 -9.92
C GLU A 147 22.85 -5.17 -9.68
N ALA A 148 22.53 -6.48 -9.62
CA ALA A 148 23.55 -7.49 -9.29
C ALA A 148 24.53 -7.76 -10.43
N ALA A 149 24.16 -7.48 -11.66
CA ALA A 149 25.00 -7.70 -12.84
C ALA A 149 24.89 -6.57 -13.84
#